data_47971756caf2af3b8ba4e87237e62fe8
#
_entry.id   47971756caf2af3b8ba4e87237e62fe8
#
_cell.length_a   1.000
_cell.length_b   1.000
_cell.length_c   1.000
_cell.angle_alpha   90.00
_cell.angle_beta   90.00
_cell.angle_gamma   90.00
#
_symmetry.space_group_name_H-M   'P 1'
#
loop_
_entity.id
_entity.type
_entity.pdbx_description
1 polymer ?
#
loop_
_entity_poly.entity_id
_entity_poly.type
_entity_poly.pdbx_seq_one_letter_code
_entity_poly.pdbx_strand_id
1 'polypeptide(L)'
;MLEETKSVSSPRDRFGWYLYLIEAELHHPQSGDAFQLSRIFPWFEAIGRDLSAISQIPGIDKKRRELFAKPSQADSILFEILVAACYVRNGWEVEITPEKSARVTDLVARRAGEQLYVACRRLSKDTGYAETERQSWLRKWKAALAMLEPTKASIHFEVIFKNELISIPNDAISRTLIHYARNGFMNSGTFINRPGFSICAHSIDMREVDFRLYKRPVKPNSPEMLKLLSGDYQWWCGYTNKLTPSERHEAGNLGIYPPSVQFAGLQRAISAKWQCLADSSIDKKTNDVHKRATEAAKQIPEHCQGVIHIGYERIDGEEIEAKRISRIGKTLAKFSSPKNDIKGIVCHAIATYAEVGELKCSESVHPFMLGGPAEALEPILAQPSLLNPEPAAA
;
A
#
# COMPACT_ATOMS: atom_id res chain seq x y z
N MET A 1 18.36 1.99 22.89
CA MET A 1 17.34 2.99 22.54
C MET A 1 16.62 2.41 21.34
N LEU A 2 15.40 1.90 21.55
CA LEU A 2 14.52 1.50 20.47
C LEU A 2 14.16 2.79 19.75
N GLU A 3 14.89 3.17 18.72
CA GLU A 3 14.24 3.88 17.65
C GLU A 3 13.22 2.88 17.11
N GLU A 4 11.99 2.98 17.66
CA GLU A 4 10.84 2.81 16.85
C GLU A 4 11.24 3.43 15.51
N THR A 5 11.32 2.61 14.46
CA THR A 5 10.88 3.08 13.17
C THR A 5 9.43 3.46 13.43
N LYS A 6 9.22 4.63 14.03
CA LYS A 6 7.99 5.38 13.90
C LYS A 6 7.76 5.26 12.41
N SER A 7 6.73 4.52 12.02
CA SER A 7 6.19 4.72 10.70
C SER A 7 6.24 6.21 10.58
N VAL A 8 7.09 6.72 9.67
CA VAL A 8 7.37 8.14 9.59
C VAL A 8 6.01 8.74 9.63
N SER A 9 5.67 9.33 10.78
CA SER A 9 4.33 9.86 11.03
C SER A 9 4.16 10.77 9.86
N SER A 10 3.22 10.44 8.99
CA SER A 10 2.99 11.11 7.72
C SER A 10 3.30 12.58 7.94
N PRO A 11 4.34 13.14 7.34
CA PRO A 11 4.74 14.48 7.66
C PRO A 11 3.50 15.35 7.52
N ARG A 12 3.36 16.39 8.32
CA ARG A 12 2.19 17.30 8.24
C ARG A 12 1.98 17.80 6.82
N ASP A 13 3.06 17.92 6.05
CA ASP A 13 3.07 18.18 4.62
C ASP A 13 3.40 16.89 3.84
N ARG A 14 2.39 16.05 3.62
CA ARG A 14 2.53 14.80 2.86
C ARG A 14 2.91 15.06 1.40
N PHE A 15 2.39 16.11 0.79
CA PHE A 15 2.69 16.42 -0.61
C PHE A 15 4.13 16.90 -0.78
N GLY A 16 4.60 17.82 0.07
CA GLY A 16 6.00 18.24 0.09
C GLY A 16 6.95 17.07 0.35
N TRP A 17 6.55 16.12 1.22
CA TRP A 17 7.31 14.90 1.44
C TRP A 17 7.39 14.02 0.19
N TYR A 18 6.32 13.91 -0.60
CA TYR A 18 6.32 13.17 -1.86
C TYR A 18 7.25 13.79 -2.89
N LEU A 19 7.21 15.10 -3.05
CA LEU A 19 8.13 15.82 -3.94
C LEU A 19 9.59 15.63 -3.51
N TYR A 20 9.86 15.72 -2.20
CA TYR A 20 11.18 15.46 -1.66
C TYR A 20 11.69 14.05 -1.95
N LEU A 21 10.85 13.02 -1.81
CA LEU A 21 11.23 11.63 -2.10
C LEU A 21 11.55 11.43 -3.59
N ILE A 22 10.78 12.04 -4.49
CA ILE A 22 11.02 11.96 -5.93
C ILE A 22 12.30 12.70 -6.31
N GLU A 23 12.50 13.89 -5.78
CA GLU A 23 13.73 14.64 -5.99
C GLU A 23 14.95 13.88 -5.46
N ALA A 24 14.83 13.30 -4.26
CA ALA A 24 15.89 12.47 -3.69
C ALA A 24 16.22 11.26 -4.56
N GLU A 25 15.22 10.59 -5.17
CA GLU A 25 15.47 9.46 -6.05
C GLU A 25 16.16 9.90 -7.34
N LEU A 26 15.76 11.01 -7.94
CA LEU A 26 16.33 11.50 -9.19
C LEU A 26 17.78 11.98 -9.04
N HIS A 27 18.12 12.62 -7.92
CA HIS A 27 19.42 13.24 -7.70
C HIS A 27 20.31 12.48 -6.72
N HIS A 28 19.73 11.72 -5.80
CA HIS A 28 20.41 11.01 -4.71
C HIS A 28 19.74 9.68 -4.39
N PRO A 29 19.71 8.70 -5.31
CA PRO A 29 18.96 7.43 -5.14
C PRO A 29 19.42 6.63 -3.92
N GLN A 30 20.64 6.88 -3.45
CA GLN A 30 21.16 6.27 -2.22
C GLN A 30 20.44 6.76 -0.95
N SER A 31 19.81 7.93 -0.97
CA SER A 31 19.11 8.51 0.19
C SER A 31 17.62 8.12 0.23
N GLY A 32 17.04 7.64 -0.86
CA GLY A 32 15.63 7.26 -0.96
C GLY A 32 15.27 6.04 -0.10
N ASP A 33 14.06 6.02 0.45
CA ASP A 33 13.44 4.85 1.05
C ASP A 33 12.66 4.10 -0.03
N ALA A 34 13.13 2.92 -0.43
CA ALA A 34 12.55 2.15 -1.53
C ALA A 34 11.06 1.82 -1.32
N PHE A 35 10.62 1.58 -0.06
CA PHE A 35 9.21 1.28 0.22
C PHE A 35 8.31 2.50 0.11
N GLN A 36 8.81 3.68 0.47
CA GLN A 36 8.04 4.91 0.31
C GLN A 36 8.04 5.38 -1.14
N LEU A 37 9.17 5.26 -1.82
CA LEU A 37 9.30 5.60 -3.23
C LEU A 37 8.39 4.74 -4.12
N SER A 38 8.37 3.43 -3.91
CA SER A 38 7.50 2.53 -4.70
C SER A 38 6.03 2.93 -4.64
N ARG A 39 5.57 3.52 -3.52
CA ARG A 39 4.19 3.96 -3.35
C ARG A 39 3.84 5.24 -4.11
N ILE A 40 4.83 6.07 -4.40
CA ILE A 40 4.61 7.44 -4.88
C ILE A 40 5.07 7.59 -6.31
N PHE A 41 6.21 7.01 -6.67
CA PHE A 41 6.83 7.17 -7.97
C PHE A 41 5.89 6.85 -9.15
N PRO A 42 5.13 5.72 -9.15
CA PRO A 42 4.20 5.41 -10.23
C PRO A 42 3.08 6.44 -10.42
N TRP A 43 2.65 7.10 -9.34
CA TRP A 43 1.63 8.14 -9.40
C TRP A 43 2.14 9.38 -10.11
N PHE A 44 3.36 9.80 -9.76
CA PHE A 44 3.97 10.97 -10.39
C PHE A 44 4.41 10.68 -11.82
N GLU A 45 4.84 9.46 -12.12
CA GLU A 45 5.10 9.02 -13.48
C GLU A 45 3.83 9.10 -14.35
N ALA A 46 2.72 8.57 -13.85
CA ALA A 46 1.43 8.64 -14.55
C ALA A 46 0.95 10.08 -14.76
N ILE A 47 1.06 10.94 -13.75
CA ILE A 47 0.73 12.37 -13.85
C ILE A 47 1.66 13.06 -14.84
N GLY A 48 2.96 12.79 -14.78
CA GLY A 48 3.96 13.37 -15.70
C GLY A 48 3.71 13.01 -17.16
N ARG A 49 3.35 11.75 -17.43
CA ARG A 49 2.99 11.28 -18.76
C ARG A 49 1.79 12.05 -19.35
N ASP A 50 0.77 12.31 -18.52
CA ASP A 50 -0.47 12.94 -18.93
C ASP A 50 -0.49 14.46 -18.65
N LEU A 51 0.63 15.05 -18.24
CA LEU A 51 0.71 16.43 -17.71
C LEU A 51 0.13 17.47 -18.68
N SER A 52 0.40 17.35 -19.97
CA SER A 52 -0.12 18.28 -21.00
C SER A 52 -1.66 18.26 -21.01
N ALA A 53 -2.27 17.08 -21.02
CA ALA A 53 -3.71 16.92 -21.01
C ALA A 53 -4.33 17.37 -19.66
N ILE A 54 -3.71 17.01 -18.56
CA ILE A 54 -4.15 17.41 -17.21
C ILE A 54 -4.16 18.93 -17.07
N SER A 55 -3.14 19.62 -17.58
CA SER A 55 -3.01 21.09 -17.45
C SER A 55 -4.13 21.87 -18.19
N GLN A 56 -4.82 21.22 -19.12
CA GLN A 56 -5.91 21.82 -19.89
C GLN A 56 -7.29 21.56 -19.25
N ILE A 57 -7.38 20.72 -18.22
CA ILE A 57 -8.65 20.40 -17.57
C ILE A 57 -9.17 21.65 -16.82
N PRO A 58 -10.39 22.16 -17.15
CA PRO A 58 -11.03 23.22 -16.38
C PRO A 58 -11.11 22.90 -14.90
N GLY A 59 -10.62 23.80 -14.05
CA GLY A 59 -10.62 23.62 -12.59
C GLY A 59 -9.39 22.92 -12.01
N ILE A 60 -8.43 22.45 -12.81
CA ILE A 60 -7.22 21.76 -12.34
C ILE A 60 -6.36 22.63 -11.40
N ASP A 61 -6.31 23.94 -11.65
CA ASP A 61 -5.58 24.89 -10.80
C ASP A 61 -6.11 24.90 -9.36
N LYS A 62 -7.40 24.57 -9.17
CA LYS A 62 -7.96 24.42 -7.84
C LYS A 62 -7.36 23.18 -7.16
N LYS A 63 -7.32 22.02 -7.83
CA LYS A 63 -6.71 20.80 -7.28
C LYS A 63 -5.24 21.00 -6.96
N ARG A 64 -4.51 21.70 -7.82
CA ARG A 64 -3.12 22.09 -7.56
C ARG A 64 -3.01 22.90 -6.27
N ARG A 65 -3.86 23.91 -6.05
CA ARG A 65 -3.88 24.68 -4.80
C ARG A 65 -4.27 23.85 -3.58
N GLU A 66 -5.21 22.90 -3.75
CA GLU A 66 -5.62 21.99 -2.68
C GLU A 66 -4.48 21.07 -2.21
N LEU A 67 -3.60 20.60 -3.10
CA LEU A 67 -2.41 19.82 -2.73
C LEU A 67 -1.52 20.54 -1.72
N PHE A 68 -1.37 21.87 -1.88
CA PHE A 68 -0.59 22.69 -0.93
C PHE A 68 -1.39 23.10 0.30
N ALA A 69 -2.69 23.37 0.15
CA ALA A 69 -3.54 23.82 1.25
C ALA A 69 -4.00 22.67 2.17
N LYS A 70 -4.17 21.46 1.61
CA LYS A 70 -4.63 20.25 2.32
C LYS A 70 -3.64 19.09 2.15
N PRO A 71 -2.38 19.24 2.54
CA PRO A 71 -1.33 18.26 2.23
C PRO A 71 -1.59 16.86 2.81
N SER A 72 -2.36 16.74 3.88
CA SER A 72 -2.79 15.45 4.44
C SER A 72 -3.75 14.66 3.53
N GLN A 73 -4.38 15.34 2.55
CA GLN A 73 -5.30 14.73 1.59
C GLN A 73 -4.64 14.45 0.22
N ALA A 74 -3.33 14.58 0.13
CA ALA A 74 -2.59 14.44 -1.14
C ALA A 74 -2.96 13.17 -1.90
N ASP A 75 -3.05 12.01 -1.24
CA ASP A 75 -3.39 10.73 -1.88
C ASP A 75 -4.76 10.79 -2.58
N SER A 76 -5.75 11.41 -1.95
CA SER A 76 -7.09 11.55 -2.53
C SER A 76 -7.11 12.51 -3.71
N ILE A 77 -6.43 13.64 -3.58
CA ILE A 77 -6.35 14.67 -4.64
C ILE A 77 -5.60 14.13 -5.86
N LEU A 78 -4.48 13.43 -5.66
CA LEU A 78 -3.72 12.78 -6.73
C LEU A 78 -4.56 11.70 -7.44
N PHE A 79 -5.34 10.93 -6.67
CA PHE A 79 -6.27 9.94 -7.24
C PHE A 79 -7.34 10.59 -8.13
N GLU A 80 -7.95 11.68 -7.68
CA GLU A 80 -8.92 12.44 -8.47
C GLU A 80 -8.31 12.98 -9.77
N ILE A 81 -7.06 13.47 -9.73
CA ILE A 81 -6.32 13.94 -10.92
C ILE A 81 -6.07 12.79 -11.90
N LEU A 82 -5.68 11.62 -11.42
CA LEU A 82 -5.46 10.44 -12.26
C LEU A 82 -6.75 9.93 -12.90
N VAL A 83 -7.86 9.93 -12.15
CA VAL A 83 -9.18 9.59 -12.70
C VAL A 83 -9.58 10.61 -13.78
N ALA A 84 -9.39 11.91 -13.55
CA ALA A 84 -9.64 12.94 -14.55
C ALA A 84 -8.82 12.70 -15.84
N ALA A 85 -7.52 12.41 -15.69
CA ALA A 85 -6.64 12.08 -16.81
C ALA A 85 -7.11 10.82 -17.56
N CYS A 86 -7.58 9.80 -16.83
CA CYS A 86 -8.13 8.59 -17.43
C CYS A 86 -9.35 8.91 -18.34
N TYR A 87 -10.27 9.74 -17.90
CA TYR A 87 -11.41 10.16 -18.72
C TYR A 87 -10.96 10.95 -19.97
N VAL A 88 -9.99 11.86 -19.83
CA VAL A 88 -9.43 12.60 -21.00
C VAL A 88 -8.82 11.63 -22.01
N ARG A 89 -8.03 10.63 -21.57
CA ARG A 89 -7.47 9.61 -22.47
C ARG A 89 -8.54 8.79 -23.20
N ASN A 90 -9.71 8.65 -22.59
CA ASN A 90 -10.86 7.95 -23.19
C ASN A 90 -11.78 8.88 -24.00
N GLY A 91 -11.30 10.07 -24.37
CA GLY A 91 -12.00 11.00 -25.26
C GLY A 91 -13.15 11.78 -24.62
N TRP A 92 -13.17 11.91 -23.27
CA TRP A 92 -14.12 12.73 -22.56
C TRP A 92 -13.58 14.14 -22.33
N GLU A 93 -14.43 15.13 -22.46
CA GLU A 93 -14.20 16.48 -21.96
C GLU A 93 -14.46 16.46 -20.46
N VAL A 94 -13.46 16.83 -19.66
CA VAL A 94 -13.50 16.74 -18.20
C VAL A 94 -13.48 18.14 -17.59
N GLU A 95 -14.29 18.34 -16.56
CA GLU A 95 -14.33 19.55 -15.74
C GLU A 95 -14.27 19.15 -14.26
N ILE A 96 -13.35 19.74 -13.49
CA ILE A 96 -13.28 19.57 -12.04
C ILE A 96 -14.31 20.48 -11.38
N THR A 97 -15.19 19.88 -10.59
CA THR A 97 -16.30 20.59 -10.00
C THR A 97 -15.85 21.42 -8.79
N PRO A 98 -16.27 22.70 -8.68
CA PRO A 98 -15.94 23.51 -7.50
C PRO A 98 -16.74 23.05 -6.27
N GLU A 99 -16.06 22.88 -5.12
CA GLU A 99 -16.70 22.57 -3.82
C GLU A 99 -17.58 23.71 -3.32
N LYS A 100 -18.75 23.93 -3.91
CA LYS A 100 -19.68 24.98 -3.46
C LYS A 100 -20.90 24.47 -2.68
N SER A 101 -21.11 23.16 -2.60
CA SER A 101 -22.24 22.57 -1.87
C SER A 101 -21.89 21.16 -1.35
N ALA A 102 -22.65 20.68 -0.36
CA ALA A 102 -22.46 19.35 0.25
C ALA A 102 -22.76 18.16 -0.70
N ARG A 103 -23.24 18.42 -1.93
CA ARG A 103 -23.60 17.43 -2.95
C ARG A 103 -22.91 17.77 -4.26
N VAL A 104 -21.56 17.75 -4.27
CA VAL A 104 -20.80 18.04 -5.48
C VAL A 104 -19.89 16.86 -5.77
N THR A 105 -20.04 16.29 -6.97
CA THR A 105 -19.12 15.29 -7.52
C THR A 105 -17.73 15.87 -7.70
N ASP A 106 -16.73 15.01 -7.75
CA ASP A 106 -15.34 15.45 -7.90
C ASP A 106 -15.07 16.00 -9.32
N LEU A 107 -15.71 15.38 -10.34
CA LEU A 107 -15.61 15.84 -11.72
C LEU A 107 -16.87 15.51 -12.53
N VAL A 108 -17.04 16.23 -13.66
CA VAL A 108 -18.05 15.99 -14.68
C VAL A 108 -17.33 15.65 -15.98
N ALA A 109 -17.73 14.57 -16.63
CA ALA A 109 -17.22 14.14 -17.93
C ALA A 109 -18.34 14.23 -18.98
N ARG A 110 -18.02 14.81 -20.16
CA ARG A 110 -18.96 14.98 -21.28
C ARG A 110 -18.37 14.41 -22.56
N ARG A 111 -19.19 13.69 -23.33
CA ARG A 111 -18.80 13.14 -24.63
C ARG A 111 -20.05 12.88 -25.49
N ALA A 112 -20.05 13.36 -26.73
CA ALA A 112 -21.12 13.10 -27.71
C ALA A 112 -22.55 13.32 -27.19
N GLY A 113 -22.78 14.37 -26.37
CA GLY A 113 -24.06 14.68 -25.76
C GLY A 113 -24.38 13.92 -24.49
N GLU A 114 -23.56 12.95 -24.09
CA GLU A 114 -23.63 12.28 -22.79
C GLU A 114 -22.93 13.10 -21.70
N GLN A 115 -23.45 13.03 -20.48
CA GLN A 115 -22.85 13.64 -19.31
C GLN A 115 -22.83 12.65 -18.15
N LEU A 116 -21.66 12.44 -17.55
CA LEU A 116 -21.44 11.60 -16.39
C LEU A 116 -20.91 12.42 -15.21
N TYR A 117 -21.47 12.18 -14.05
CA TYR A 117 -20.96 12.67 -12.78
C TYR A 117 -20.05 11.62 -12.16
N VAL A 118 -18.81 11.99 -11.88
CA VAL A 118 -17.79 11.03 -11.42
C VAL A 118 -17.40 11.37 -10.00
N ALA A 119 -17.57 10.40 -9.11
CA ALA A 119 -17.16 10.50 -7.71
C ALA A 119 -15.95 9.60 -7.44
N CYS A 120 -14.92 10.14 -6.78
CA CYS A 120 -13.67 9.47 -6.51
C CYS A 120 -13.50 9.25 -5.01
N ARG A 121 -13.08 8.05 -4.63
CA ARG A 121 -12.73 7.72 -3.23
C ARG A 121 -11.44 6.94 -3.19
N ARG A 122 -10.48 7.46 -2.46
CA ARG A 122 -9.24 6.74 -2.16
C ARG A 122 -9.32 6.19 -0.74
N LEU A 123 -9.27 4.87 -0.61
CA LEU A 123 -9.08 4.22 0.68
C LEU A 123 -7.61 4.40 1.08
N SER A 124 -7.37 5.08 2.19
CA SER A 124 -6.02 5.18 2.74
C SER A 124 -5.55 3.82 3.23
N LYS A 125 -4.24 3.62 3.26
CA LYS A 125 -3.60 2.42 3.85
C LYS A 125 -3.98 2.23 5.32
N ASP A 126 -4.25 3.33 5.99
CA ASP A 126 -4.62 3.39 7.41
C ASP A 126 -6.14 3.21 7.61
N THR A 127 -6.79 2.33 6.86
CA THR A 127 -8.16 1.93 7.22
C THR A 127 -8.15 1.38 8.63
N GLY A 128 -9.13 1.76 9.44
CA GLY A 128 -9.12 1.52 10.88
C GLY A 128 -8.83 0.07 11.28
N TYR A 129 -9.25 -0.92 10.46
CA TYR A 129 -8.98 -2.32 10.71
C TYR A 129 -7.53 -2.73 10.39
N ALA A 130 -6.99 -2.33 9.26
CA ALA A 130 -5.60 -2.67 8.87
C ALA A 130 -4.58 -2.07 9.86
N GLU A 131 -4.81 -0.83 10.32
CA GLU A 131 -3.98 -0.23 11.36
C GLU A 131 -4.13 -0.96 12.71
N THR A 132 -5.33 -1.35 13.09
CA THR A 132 -5.57 -2.13 14.31
C THR A 132 -4.85 -3.49 14.25
N GLU A 133 -4.85 -4.14 13.10
CA GLU A 133 -4.13 -5.40 12.85
C GLU A 133 -2.61 -5.18 12.97
N ARG A 134 -2.07 -4.12 12.35
CA ARG A 134 -0.66 -3.75 12.46
C ARG A 134 -0.25 -3.45 13.90
N GLN A 135 -1.03 -2.68 14.64
CA GLN A 135 -0.77 -2.40 16.05
C GLN A 135 -0.84 -3.66 16.93
N SER A 136 -1.73 -4.59 16.59
CA SER A 136 -1.79 -5.89 17.26
C SER A 136 -0.53 -6.72 17.02
N TRP A 137 -0.01 -6.71 15.76
CA TRP A 137 1.28 -7.31 15.45
C TRP A 137 2.42 -6.69 16.25
N LEU A 138 2.54 -5.37 16.27
CA LEU A 138 3.61 -4.68 16.99
C LEU A 138 3.66 -5.00 18.48
N ARG A 139 2.48 -5.18 19.12
CA ARG A 139 2.44 -5.65 20.53
C ARG A 139 2.99 -7.07 20.68
N LYS A 140 2.65 -7.99 19.78
CA LYS A 140 3.16 -9.37 19.76
C LYS A 140 4.66 -9.42 19.48
N TRP A 141 5.10 -8.61 18.53
CA TRP A 141 6.53 -8.44 18.20
C TRP A 141 7.32 -7.95 19.43
N LYS A 142 6.84 -6.91 20.11
CA LYS A 142 7.49 -6.38 21.31
C LYS A 142 7.62 -7.44 22.41
N ALA A 143 6.59 -8.26 22.62
CA ALA A 143 6.63 -9.35 23.58
C ALA A 143 7.62 -10.46 23.17
N ALA A 144 7.66 -10.82 21.87
CA ALA A 144 8.62 -11.79 21.35
C ALA A 144 10.06 -11.27 21.46
N LEU A 145 10.28 -10.00 21.13
CA LEU A 145 11.58 -9.36 21.19
C LEU A 145 12.13 -9.35 22.62
N ALA A 146 11.33 -8.93 23.60
CA ALA A 146 11.73 -8.90 25.00
C ALA A 146 12.18 -10.28 25.53
N MET A 147 11.58 -11.36 25.00
CA MET A 147 11.95 -12.73 25.34
C MET A 147 13.23 -13.18 24.59
N LEU A 148 13.38 -12.79 23.32
CA LEU A 148 14.51 -13.22 22.48
C LEU A 148 15.80 -12.44 22.76
N GLU A 149 15.73 -11.19 23.18
CA GLU A 149 16.91 -10.35 23.44
C GLU A 149 17.93 -10.98 24.40
N PRO A 150 17.52 -11.55 25.54
CA PRO A 150 18.47 -12.17 26.48
C PRO A 150 19.19 -13.41 25.91
N THR A 151 18.63 -14.08 24.90
CA THR A 151 19.18 -15.33 24.36
C THR A 151 20.44 -15.11 23.51
N LYS A 152 20.73 -13.87 23.09
CA LYS A 152 21.80 -13.52 22.15
C LYS A 152 21.71 -14.22 20.78
N ALA A 153 20.69 -15.01 20.52
CA ALA A 153 20.48 -15.69 19.25
C ALA A 153 20.14 -14.71 18.12
N SER A 154 20.63 -14.98 16.92
CA SER A 154 20.14 -14.38 15.69
C SER A 154 19.14 -15.32 15.05
N ILE A 155 17.90 -14.83 14.85
CA ILE A 155 16.78 -15.66 14.45
C ILE A 155 15.86 -14.93 13.47
N HIS A 156 15.35 -15.69 12.50
CA HIS A 156 14.21 -15.32 11.70
C HIS A 156 13.01 -16.22 12.04
N PHE A 157 11.82 -15.65 12.13
CA PHE A 157 10.59 -16.44 12.28
C PHE A 157 9.45 -15.88 11.45
N GLU A 158 8.70 -16.79 10.84
CA GLU A 158 7.52 -16.49 10.04
C GLU A 158 6.28 -16.87 10.81
N VAL A 159 5.27 -15.98 10.82
CA VAL A 159 4.01 -16.23 11.51
C VAL A 159 2.85 -16.10 10.52
N ILE A 160 2.10 -17.17 10.38
CA ILE A 160 0.86 -17.17 9.60
C ILE A 160 -0.31 -17.24 10.57
N PHE A 161 -1.11 -16.16 10.62
CA PHE A 161 -2.31 -16.10 11.43
C PHE A 161 -3.51 -16.66 10.66
N LYS A 162 -4.20 -17.63 11.27
CA LYS A 162 -5.44 -18.25 10.78
C LYS A 162 -6.68 -17.62 11.41
N ASN A 163 -6.49 -16.95 12.54
CA ASN A 163 -7.48 -16.14 13.24
C ASN A 163 -7.05 -14.68 13.21
N GLU A 164 -7.99 -13.77 13.45
CA GLU A 164 -7.68 -12.34 13.56
C GLU A 164 -6.58 -12.08 14.60
N LEU A 165 -5.61 -11.24 14.28
CA LEU A 165 -4.50 -10.93 15.18
C LEU A 165 -4.97 -10.40 16.55
N ILE A 166 -6.08 -9.68 16.57
CA ILE A 166 -6.64 -9.11 17.81
C ILE A 166 -7.08 -10.21 18.78
N SER A 167 -7.59 -11.33 18.26
CA SER A 167 -8.06 -12.45 19.08
C SER A 167 -6.93 -13.31 19.66
N ILE A 168 -5.71 -13.17 19.13
CA ILE A 168 -4.53 -13.91 19.59
C ILE A 168 -3.86 -13.12 20.73
N PRO A 169 -3.57 -13.73 21.90
CA PRO A 169 -2.88 -13.06 22.99
C PRO A 169 -1.54 -12.45 22.58
N ASN A 170 -1.19 -11.31 23.17
CA ASN A 170 0.04 -10.59 22.79
C ASN A 170 1.31 -11.40 23.08
N ASP A 171 1.30 -12.27 24.07
CA ASP A 171 2.41 -13.12 24.48
C ASP A 171 2.39 -14.53 23.83
N ALA A 172 1.42 -14.82 22.95
CA ALA A 172 1.28 -16.14 22.33
C ALA A 172 2.51 -16.57 21.53
N ILE A 173 3.10 -15.64 20.77
CA ILE A 173 4.33 -15.90 19.98
C ILE A 173 5.51 -16.12 20.94
N SER A 174 5.73 -15.24 21.92
CA SER A 174 6.84 -15.35 22.85
C SER A 174 6.76 -16.65 23.67
N ARG A 175 5.59 -17.01 24.19
CA ARG A 175 5.39 -18.30 24.89
C ARG A 175 5.69 -19.51 24.01
N THR A 176 5.38 -19.43 22.73
CA THR A 176 5.65 -20.51 21.79
C THR A 176 7.15 -20.59 21.45
N LEU A 177 7.83 -19.48 21.27
CA LEU A 177 9.24 -19.44 20.90
C LEU A 177 10.18 -19.71 22.08
N ILE A 178 9.77 -19.43 23.34
CA ILE A 178 10.66 -19.55 24.51
C ILE A 178 11.21 -20.96 24.71
N HIS A 179 10.40 -21.97 24.44
CA HIS A 179 10.84 -23.37 24.54
C HIS A 179 11.99 -23.67 23.59
N TYR A 180 11.92 -23.16 22.36
CA TYR A 180 12.92 -23.37 21.32
C TYR A 180 14.13 -22.45 21.51
N ALA A 181 13.92 -21.25 22.02
CA ALA A 181 15.00 -20.31 22.32
C ALA A 181 15.97 -20.86 23.39
N ARG A 182 15.45 -21.61 24.37
CA ARG A 182 16.24 -22.25 25.44
C ARG A 182 17.01 -23.48 24.96
N ASN A 183 16.46 -24.23 24.01
CA ASN A 183 17.03 -25.49 23.51
C ASN A 183 17.86 -25.33 22.22
N GLY A 184 18.01 -24.08 21.75
CA GLY A 184 18.62 -23.77 20.46
C GLY A 184 17.65 -23.97 19.30
N PHE A 185 17.65 -23.01 18.36
CA PHE A 185 16.90 -23.17 17.11
C PHE A 185 17.69 -24.07 16.16
N MET A 186 17.03 -25.02 15.52
CA MET A 186 17.66 -25.89 14.55
C MET A 186 17.93 -25.13 13.24
N ASN A 187 19.06 -25.41 12.59
CA ASN A 187 19.41 -24.82 11.30
C ASN A 187 18.41 -25.19 10.18
N SER A 188 17.70 -26.30 10.33
CA SER A 188 16.72 -26.81 9.36
C SER A 188 15.33 -26.17 9.45
N GLY A 189 15.14 -25.20 10.36
CA GLY A 189 13.84 -24.62 10.64
C GLY A 189 12.98 -25.46 11.60
N THR A 190 12.24 -24.79 12.46
CA THR A 190 11.31 -25.42 13.41
C THR A 190 9.90 -24.95 13.08
N PHE A 191 9.03 -25.89 12.69
CA PHE A 191 7.61 -25.60 12.42
C PHE A 191 6.77 -25.91 13.64
N ILE A 192 5.96 -24.95 14.06
CA ILE A 192 5.07 -25.05 15.23
C ILE A 192 3.66 -24.66 14.81
N ASN A 193 2.71 -25.56 14.99
CA ASN A 193 1.29 -25.26 14.75
C ASN A 193 0.58 -25.05 16.09
N ARG A 194 -0.22 -23.99 16.19
CA ARG A 194 -1.03 -23.63 17.35
C ARG A 194 -2.46 -23.31 16.91
N PRO A 195 -3.44 -23.37 17.79
CA PRO A 195 -4.77 -22.85 17.49
C PRO A 195 -4.68 -21.38 17.11
N GLY A 196 -5.11 -21.07 15.88
CA GLY A 196 -5.17 -19.69 15.35
C GLY A 196 -3.91 -19.14 14.68
N PHE A 197 -2.73 -19.79 14.78
CA PHE A 197 -1.52 -19.39 14.05
C PHE A 197 -0.52 -20.53 13.93
N SER A 198 0.42 -20.37 12.99
CA SER A 198 1.60 -21.24 12.87
C SER A 198 2.86 -20.39 12.83
N ILE A 199 3.97 -20.96 13.32
CA ILE A 199 5.30 -20.32 13.31
C ILE A 199 6.27 -21.27 12.62
N CYS A 200 7.08 -20.72 11.71
CA CYS A 200 8.32 -21.35 11.23
C CYS A 200 9.50 -20.49 11.72
N ALA A 201 10.45 -21.09 12.42
CA ALA A 201 11.59 -20.36 12.97
C ALA A 201 12.90 -21.06 12.67
N HIS A 202 13.94 -20.28 12.31
CA HIS A 202 15.29 -20.79 12.05
C HIS A 202 16.35 -19.79 12.50
N SER A 203 17.55 -20.30 12.76
CA SER A 203 18.71 -19.47 13.03
C SER A 203 19.19 -18.75 11.78
N ILE A 204 19.58 -17.48 11.91
CA ILE A 204 20.23 -16.74 10.83
C ILE A 204 21.72 -17.06 10.85
N ASP A 205 22.28 -17.48 9.71
CA ASP A 205 23.72 -17.64 9.57
C ASP A 205 24.39 -16.26 9.47
N MET A 206 24.83 -15.75 10.62
CA MET A 206 25.46 -14.42 10.70
C MET A 206 26.81 -14.34 9.97
N ARG A 207 27.49 -15.47 9.73
CA ARG A 207 28.75 -15.47 8.96
C ARG A 207 28.46 -15.18 7.48
N GLU A 208 27.45 -15.83 6.94
CA GLU A 208 27.01 -15.59 5.56
C GLU A 208 26.46 -14.17 5.41
N VAL A 209 25.67 -13.70 6.38
CA VAL A 209 25.14 -12.32 6.38
C VAL A 209 26.27 -11.31 6.38
N ASP A 210 27.23 -11.43 7.29
CA ASP A 210 28.40 -10.53 7.39
C ASP A 210 29.22 -10.53 6.10
N PHE A 211 29.49 -11.70 5.54
CA PHE A 211 30.26 -11.84 4.30
C PHE A 211 29.57 -11.10 3.13
N ARG A 212 28.23 -11.20 3.02
CA ARG A 212 27.49 -10.51 1.97
C ARG A 212 27.46 -9.00 2.17
N LEU A 213 27.25 -8.55 3.41
CA LEU A 213 27.23 -7.12 3.75
C LEU A 213 28.61 -6.47 3.56
N TYR A 214 29.70 -7.17 3.89
CA TYR A 214 31.06 -6.71 3.63
C TYR A 214 31.31 -6.48 2.14
N LYS A 215 30.84 -7.39 1.29
CA LYS A 215 30.96 -7.24 -0.17
C LYS A 215 30.08 -6.13 -0.74
N ARG A 216 28.88 -5.98 -0.21
CA ARG A 216 27.89 -5.00 -0.66
C ARG A 216 27.08 -4.50 0.53
N PRO A 217 27.42 -3.33 1.07
CA PRO A 217 26.63 -2.71 2.13
C PRO A 217 25.17 -2.51 1.70
N VAL A 218 24.24 -2.73 2.63
CA VAL A 218 22.80 -2.74 2.36
C VAL A 218 22.07 -1.84 3.34
N LYS A 219 21.03 -1.15 2.87
CA LYS A 219 20.15 -0.34 3.73
C LYS A 219 19.38 -1.25 4.71
N PRO A 220 19.24 -0.87 6.00
CA PRO A 220 18.63 -1.72 7.03
C PRO A 220 17.16 -2.09 6.76
N ASN A 221 16.42 -1.23 6.07
CA ASN A 221 15.00 -1.44 5.74
C ASN A 221 14.83 -1.50 4.22
N SER A 222 15.52 -2.41 3.56
CA SER A 222 15.39 -2.62 2.12
C SER A 222 14.98 -4.06 1.81
N PRO A 223 14.41 -4.33 0.63
CA PRO A 223 14.11 -5.69 0.16
C PRO A 223 15.32 -6.60 0.22
N GLU A 224 16.52 -6.08 -0.08
CA GLU A 224 17.79 -6.81 -0.02
C GLU A 224 18.10 -7.28 1.40
N MET A 225 17.97 -6.40 2.40
CA MET A 225 18.20 -6.76 3.80
C MET A 225 17.17 -7.79 4.26
N LEU A 226 15.89 -7.59 3.92
CA LEU A 226 14.83 -8.53 4.28
C LEU A 226 15.08 -9.90 3.67
N LYS A 227 15.46 -9.98 2.38
CA LYS A 227 15.80 -11.22 1.69
C LYS A 227 17.04 -11.89 2.33
N LEU A 228 18.04 -11.08 2.71
CA LEU A 228 19.25 -11.59 3.35
C LEU A 228 18.96 -12.28 4.68
N LEU A 229 18.02 -11.75 5.46
CA LEU A 229 17.67 -12.26 6.79
C LEU A 229 16.67 -13.42 6.77
N SER A 230 15.72 -13.40 5.83
CA SER A 230 14.65 -14.41 5.74
C SER A 230 14.93 -15.52 4.73
N GLY A 231 15.92 -15.34 3.83
CA GLY A 231 16.15 -16.22 2.68
C GLY A 231 15.22 -15.93 1.49
N ASP A 232 14.04 -15.38 1.75
CA ASP A 232 13.00 -15.03 0.79
C ASP A 232 12.40 -13.66 1.12
N TYR A 233 12.00 -12.91 0.11
CA TYR A 233 11.30 -11.64 0.27
C TYR A 233 9.99 -11.68 -0.50
N GLN A 234 8.88 -11.41 0.20
CA GLN A 234 7.53 -11.37 -0.33
C GLN A 234 6.93 -10.01 0.01
N TRP A 235 6.77 -9.14 -0.99
CA TRP A 235 6.33 -7.76 -0.81
C TRP A 235 4.96 -7.61 -0.11
N TRP A 236 4.13 -8.67 -0.15
CA TRP A 236 2.80 -8.70 0.47
C TRP A 236 2.80 -9.16 1.94
N CYS A 237 3.94 -9.55 2.48
CA CYS A 237 4.07 -9.89 3.89
C CYS A 237 4.50 -8.68 4.71
N GLY A 238 4.05 -8.63 5.96
CA GLY A 238 4.58 -7.68 6.92
C GLY A 238 5.94 -8.14 7.44
N TYR A 239 6.91 -7.23 7.51
CA TYR A 239 8.23 -7.50 8.08
C TYR A 239 8.51 -6.60 9.26
N THR A 240 9.22 -7.13 10.23
CA THR A 240 9.72 -6.39 11.38
C THR A 240 11.07 -6.96 11.78
N ASN A 241 12.05 -6.10 12.00
CA ASN A 241 13.38 -6.54 12.38
C ASN A 241 13.98 -5.69 13.50
N LYS A 242 14.94 -6.27 14.23
CA LYS A 242 15.86 -5.58 15.11
C LYS A 242 17.28 -6.01 14.76
N LEU A 243 18.05 -5.05 14.26
CA LEU A 243 19.41 -5.26 13.78
C LEU A 243 20.39 -4.57 14.72
N THR A 244 21.49 -5.26 15.05
CA THR A 244 22.61 -4.70 15.77
C THR A 244 23.80 -4.67 14.80
N PRO A 245 24.13 -3.52 14.20
CA PRO A 245 25.23 -3.43 13.26
C PRO A 245 26.58 -3.59 13.98
N SER A 246 27.53 -4.28 13.35
CA SER A 246 28.95 -4.25 13.69
C SER A 246 29.67 -3.11 12.98
N GLU A 247 29.22 -2.80 11.75
CA GLU A 247 29.78 -1.74 10.92
C GLU A 247 28.68 -0.98 10.19
N ARG A 248 28.80 0.34 10.13
CA ARG A 248 27.87 1.25 9.44
C ARG A 248 28.66 2.14 8.49
N HIS A 249 28.16 2.27 7.27
CA HIS A 249 28.64 3.27 6.34
C HIS A 249 27.59 4.36 6.21
N GLU A 250 28.03 5.60 6.36
CA GLU A 250 27.21 6.77 6.08
C GLU A 250 27.62 7.33 4.72
N ALA A 251 26.77 7.20 3.73
CA ALA A 251 27.01 7.73 2.40
C ALA A 251 26.44 9.15 2.32
N GLY A 252 27.35 10.12 2.17
CA GLY A 252 27.05 11.50 1.75
C GLY A 252 26.27 12.36 2.75
N ASN A 253 26.91 13.41 3.23
CA ASN A 253 26.22 14.55 3.81
C ASN A 253 26.03 15.58 2.68
N LEU A 254 24.91 15.54 1.98
CA LEU A 254 24.62 16.39 0.83
C LEU A 254 23.67 17.55 1.22
N GLY A 255 23.87 18.14 2.38
CA GLY A 255 23.15 19.33 2.83
C GLY A 255 21.73 18.99 3.31
N ILE A 256 20.72 19.14 2.46
CA ILE A 256 19.31 18.96 2.82
C ILE A 256 18.87 17.48 2.88
N TYR A 257 19.67 16.56 2.32
CA TYR A 257 19.37 15.13 2.32
C TYR A 257 20.03 14.45 3.52
N PRO A 258 19.28 13.67 4.32
CA PRO A 258 19.87 12.90 5.41
C PRO A 258 20.86 11.90 4.85
N PRO A 259 21.97 11.62 5.56
CA PRO A 259 22.92 10.61 5.13
C PRO A 259 22.23 9.25 5.01
N SER A 260 22.49 8.54 3.92
CA SER A 260 22.05 7.17 3.76
C SER A 260 22.89 6.28 4.67
N VAL A 261 22.24 5.60 5.61
CA VAL A 261 22.88 4.63 6.46
C VAL A 261 22.80 3.26 5.77
N GLN A 262 23.96 2.65 5.54
CA GLN A 262 24.10 1.28 5.06
C GLN A 262 24.81 0.43 6.10
N PHE A 263 24.40 -0.81 6.24
CA PHE A 263 25.11 -1.76 7.11
C PHE A 263 26.11 -2.55 6.27
N ALA A 264 27.37 -2.51 6.70
CA ALA A 264 28.47 -3.29 6.13
C ALA A 264 28.77 -4.56 6.95
N GLY A 265 28.16 -4.68 8.13
CA GLY A 265 28.23 -5.87 8.97
C GLY A 265 27.14 -5.84 10.04
N LEU A 266 26.75 -7.02 10.52
CA LEU A 266 25.76 -7.20 11.58
C LEU A 266 26.31 -8.14 12.67
N GLN A 267 26.32 -7.65 13.90
CA GLN A 267 26.62 -8.49 15.06
C GLN A 267 25.46 -9.43 15.39
N ARG A 268 24.23 -8.96 15.18
CA ARG A 268 23.01 -9.68 15.53
C ARG A 268 21.81 -9.23 14.71
N ALA A 269 20.92 -10.18 14.41
CA ALA A 269 19.66 -9.91 13.77
C ALA A 269 18.52 -10.73 14.42
N ILE A 270 17.41 -10.06 14.75
CA ILE A 270 16.14 -10.70 15.06
C ILE A 270 15.15 -10.18 14.01
N SER A 271 14.58 -11.07 13.22
CA SER A 271 13.70 -10.73 12.10
C SER A 271 12.42 -11.55 12.16
N ALA A 272 11.33 -10.96 11.75
CA ALA A 272 10.04 -11.64 11.62
C ALA A 272 9.34 -11.26 10.32
N LYS A 273 8.70 -12.25 9.70
CA LYS A 273 7.75 -12.12 8.60
C LYS A 273 6.37 -12.54 9.11
N TRP A 274 5.32 -11.85 8.72
CA TRP A 274 3.97 -12.22 9.14
C TRP A 274 2.91 -11.96 8.08
N GLN A 275 1.83 -12.75 8.12
CA GLN A 275 0.66 -12.62 7.27
C GLN A 275 -0.59 -13.07 8.02
N CYS A 276 -1.75 -12.45 7.73
CA CYS A 276 -3.05 -12.86 8.26
C CYS A 276 -3.94 -13.41 7.14
N LEU A 277 -4.26 -14.70 7.25
CA LEU A 277 -5.13 -15.42 6.31
C LEU A 277 -6.56 -15.61 6.86
N ALA A 278 -6.90 -14.98 7.99
CA ALA A 278 -8.21 -15.10 8.60
C ALA A 278 -9.31 -14.55 7.70
N ASP A 279 -10.33 -15.36 7.41
CA ASP A 279 -11.46 -14.94 6.56
C ASP A 279 -12.19 -13.70 7.12
N SER A 280 -12.36 -13.63 8.44
CA SER A 280 -12.97 -12.47 9.10
C SER A 280 -12.15 -11.18 8.96
N SER A 281 -10.81 -11.26 8.86
CA SER A 281 -9.94 -10.13 8.55
C SER A 281 -10.18 -9.63 7.13
N ILE A 282 -10.27 -10.56 6.16
CA ILE A 282 -10.54 -10.24 4.76
C ILE A 282 -11.92 -9.58 4.61
N ASP A 283 -12.93 -10.09 5.33
CA ASP A 283 -14.29 -9.51 5.34
C ASP A 283 -14.30 -8.06 5.84
N LYS A 284 -13.60 -7.78 6.93
CA LYS A 284 -13.52 -6.43 7.50
C LYS A 284 -12.85 -5.44 6.54
N LYS A 285 -11.78 -5.86 5.86
CA LYS A 285 -11.11 -5.05 4.83
C LYS A 285 -12.03 -4.79 3.62
N THR A 286 -12.92 -5.71 3.32
CA THR A 286 -13.88 -5.61 2.20
C THR A 286 -15.01 -4.61 2.47
N ASN A 287 -15.51 -4.55 3.70
CA ASN A 287 -16.63 -3.70 4.08
C ASN A 287 -16.35 -2.20 3.88
N ASP A 288 -15.08 -1.78 3.95
CA ASP A 288 -14.69 -0.39 3.72
C ASP A 288 -15.00 0.07 2.28
N VAL A 289 -14.87 -0.81 1.29
CA VAL A 289 -15.18 -0.49 -0.12
C VAL A 289 -16.67 -0.17 -0.29
N HIS A 290 -17.56 -0.98 0.26
CA HIS A 290 -19.00 -0.75 0.18
C HIS A 290 -19.44 0.55 0.86
N LYS A 291 -18.88 0.82 2.04
CA LYS A 291 -19.14 2.07 2.76
C LYS A 291 -18.73 3.28 1.92
N ARG A 292 -17.57 3.24 1.30
CA ARG A 292 -17.08 4.33 0.44
C ARG A 292 -17.90 4.49 -0.84
N ALA A 293 -18.37 3.40 -1.44
CA ALA A 293 -19.30 3.46 -2.57
C ALA A 293 -20.59 4.18 -2.18
N THR A 294 -21.16 3.84 -1.02
CA THR A 294 -22.37 4.47 -0.50
C THR A 294 -22.18 5.97 -0.21
N GLU A 295 -21.03 6.35 0.35
CA GLU A 295 -20.70 7.76 0.59
C GLU A 295 -20.51 8.53 -0.72
N ALA A 296 -19.86 7.93 -1.72
CA ALA A 296 -19.64 8.52 -3.03
C ALA A 296 -20.95 8.72 -3.80
N ALA A 297 -21.85 7.76 -3.75
CA ALA A 297 -23.14 7.86 -4.42
C ALA A 297 -23.96 9.08 -3.95
N LYS A 298 -23.84 9.47 -2.67
CA LYS A 298 -24.54 10.65 -2.13
C LYS A 298 -24.05 11.98 -2.73
N GLN A 299 -22.90 12.00 -3.36
CA GLN A 299 -22.34 13.18 -4.01
C GLN A 299 -22.85 13.36 -5.44
N ILE A 300 -23.28 12.28 -6.08
CA ILE A 300 -23.87 12.34 -7.41
C ILE A 300 -25.24 12.99 -7.31
N PRO A 301 -25.55 14.03 -8.13
CA PRO A 301 -26.84 14.69 -8.10
C PRO A 301 -28.00 13.72 -8.37
N GLU A 302 -29.15 13.96 -7.76
CA GLU A 302 -30.35 13.12 -7.94
C GLU A 302 -30.78 13.09 -9.41
N HIS A 303 -31.17 11.90 -9.88
CA HIS A 303 -31.61 11.64 -11.26
C HIS A 303 -30.49 11.80 -12.32
N CYS A 304 -29.23 11.96 -11.91
CA CYS A 304 -28.11 12.07 -12.84
C CYS A 304 -27.38 10.73 -12.97
N GLN A 305 -26.79 10.54 -14.15
CA GLN A 305 -25.92 9.38 -14.42
C GLN A 305 -24.57 9.56 -13.76
N GLY A 306 -24.11 8.52 -13.07
CA GLY A 306 -22.84 8.59 -12.35
C GLY A 306 -21.98 7.35 -12.44
N VAL A 307 -20.69 7.56 -12.24
CA VAL A 307 -19.68 6.48 -12.07
C VAL A 307 -18.90 6.78 -10.80
N ILE A 308 -18.61 5.72 -10.05
CA ILE A 308 -17.85 5.82 -8.79
C ILE A 308 -16.53 5.13 -8.98
N HIS A 309 -15.41 5.82 -8.72
CA HIS A 309 -14.07 5.27 -8.70
C HIS A 309 -13.59 5.08 -7.26
N ILE A 310 -13.12 3.87 -6.93
CA ILE A 310 -12.61 3.52 -5.61
C ILE A 310 -11.20 2.97 -5.76
N GLY A 311 -10.20 3.75 -5.31
CA GLY A 311 -8.81 3.31 -5.25
C GLY A 311 -8.50 2.71 -3.89
N TYR A 312 -7.81 1.57 -3.84
CA TYR A 312 -7.29 0.98 -2.61
C TYR A 312 -5.96 0.28 -2.84
N GLU A 313 -5.17 0.18 -1.78
CA GLU A 313 -3.89 -0.53 -1.85
C GLU A 313 -4.10 -2.04 -1.73
N ARG A 314 -3.46 -2.76 -2.63
CA ARG A 314 -3.35 -4.22 -2.61
C ARG A 314 -2.08 -4.59 -1.88
N ILE A 315 -2.21 -5.07 -0.64
CA ILE A 315 -1.08 -5.29 0.27
C ILE A 315 -0.98 -6.74 0.78
N ASP A 316 -1.94 -7.59 0.46
CA ASP A 316 -2.09 -8.91 1.10
C ASP A 316 -1.76 -10.10 0.17
N GLY A 317 -1.23 -9.88 -1.03
CA GLY A 317 -0.91 -10.92 -2.02
C GLY A 317 -2.10 -11.37 -2.87
N GLU A 318 -1.81 -12.16 -3.92
CA GLU A 318 -2.80 -12.47 -4.97
C GLU A 318 -3.97 -13.33 -4.48
N GLU A 319 -3.69 -14.35 -3.67
CA GLU A 319 -4.75 -15.24 -3.17
C GLU A 319 -5.77 -14.52 -2.30
N ILE A 320 -5.28 -13.66 -1.40
CA ILE A 320 -6.15 -12.87 -0.50
C ILE A 320 -6.93 -11.84 -1.31
N GLU A 321 -6.28 -11.19 -2.27
CA GLU A 321 -6.94 -10.20 -3.13
C GLU A 321 -8.01 -10.82 -4.03
N ALA A 322 -7.79 -12.01 -4.56
CA ALA A 322 -8.83 -12.76 -5.30
C ALA A 322 -10.07 -13.01 -4.43
N LYS A 323 -9.87 -13.43 -3.18
CA LYS A 323 -10.98 -13.58 -2.21
C LYS A 323 -11.65 -12.25 -1.92
N ARG A 324 -10.87 -11.19 -1.75
CA ARG A 324 -11.36 -9.82 -1.48
C ARG A 324 -12.21 -9.29 -2.61
N ILE A 325 -11.75 -9.40 -3.86
CA ILE A 325 -12.50 -8.98 -5.06
C ILE A 325 -13.80 -9.75 -5.20
N SER A 326 -13.79 -11.08 -5.03
CA SER A 326 -15.01 -11.89 -5.03
C SER A 326 -16.03 -11.41 -3.99
N ARG A 327 -15.59 -11.05 -2.80
CA ARG A 327 -16.46 -10.52 -1.73
C ARG A 327 -16.97 -9.11 -2.01
N ILE A 328 -16.11 -8.23 -2.55
CA ILE A 328 -16.49 -6.89 -3.02
C ILE A 328 -17.61 -7.04 -4.05
N GLY A 329 -17.44 -7.91 -5.06
CA GLY A 329 -18.45 -8.15 -6.09
C GLY A 329 -19.79 -8.60 -5.49
N LYS A 330 -19.80 -9.59 -4.58
CA LYS A 330 -21.03 -10.05 -3.89
C LYS A 330 -21.71 -8.94 -3.09
N THR A 331 -20.95 -8.03 -2.52
CA THR A 331 -21.46 -6.91 -1.71
C THR A 331 -22.00 -5.79 -2.61
N LEU A 332 -21.27 -5.48 -3.68
CA LEU A 332 -21.68 -4.45 -4.65
C LEU A 332 -22.86 -4.90 -5.53
N ALA A 333 -23.03 -6.20 -5.76
CA ALA A 333 -24.22 -6.74 -6.42
C ALA A 333 -25.55 -6.41 -5.69
N LYS A 334 -25.45 -6.11 -4.38
CA LYS A 334 -26.58 -5.67 -3.55
C LYS A 334 -26.64 -4.14 -3.40
N PHE A 335 -25.69 -3.43 -4.02
CA PHE A 335 -25.65 -1.98 -3.95
C PHE A 335 -26.85 -1.38 -4.68
N SER A 336 -27.53 -0.45 -4.05
CA SER A 336 -28.65 0.28 -4.61
C SER A 336 -28.54 1.76 -4.27
N SER A 337 -28.76 2.60 -5.25
CA SER A 337 -28.86 4.04 -5.09
C SER A 337 -30.16 4.52 -5.73
N PRO A 338 -31.29 4.46 -5.01
CA PRO A 338 -32.62 4.68 -5.60
C PRO A 338 -32.82 6.10 -6.13
N LYS A 339 -31.96 7.04 -5.75
CA LYS A 339 -32.05 8.44 -6.16
C LYS A 339 -31.20 8.80 -7.38
N ASN A 340 -30.24 7.95 -7.74
CA ASN A 340 -29.21 8.27 -8.74
C ASN A 340 -29.06 7.10 -9.70
N ASP A 341 -28.83 7.38 -10.98
CA ASP A 341 -28.54 6.38 -12.01
C ASP A 341 -27.04 6.05 -12.01
N ILE A 342 -26.58 5.25 -11.04
CA ILE A 342 -25.19 4.82 -10.99
C ILE A 342 -24.94 3.74 -12.03
N LYS A 343 -24.19 4.05 -13.08
CA LYS A 343 -23.85 3.12 -14.17
C LYS A 343 -22.89 2.02 -13.70
N GLY A 344 -21.93 2.38 -12.84
CA GLY A 344 -20.95 1.42 -12.35
C GLY A 344 -20.07 1.94 -11.23
N ILE A 345 -19.41 0.99 -10.58
CA ILE A 345 -18.38 1.22 -9.57
C ILE A 345 -17.09 0.58 -10.09
N VAL A 346 -16.06 1.39 -10.29
CA VAL A 346 -14.74 0.94 -10.78
C VAL A 346 -13.78 0.89 -9.61
N CYS A 347 -13.32 -0.30 -9.26
CA CYS A 347 -12.35 -0.52 -8.21
C CYS A 347 -10.95 -0.62 -8.79
N HIS A 348 -10.05 0.23 -8.33
CA HIS A 348 -8.62 0.24 -8.68
C HIS A 348 -7.82 -0.37 -7.52
N ALA A 349 -7.43 -1.64 -7.68
CA ALA A 349 -6.58 -2.36 -6.74
C ALA A 349 -5.11 -2.10 -7.11
N ILE A 350 -4.43 -1.25 -6.36
CA ILE A 350 -3.09 -0.76 -6.68
C ILE A 350 -2.09 -1.43 -5.75
N ALA A 351 -1.16 -2.20 -6.31
CA ALA A 351 0.00 -2.74 -5.62
C ALA A 351 1.24 -1.94 -6.02
N THR A 352 1.82 -1.25 -5.06
CA THR A 352 3.10 -0.56 -5.24
C THR A 352 4.10 -1.15 -4.26
N TYR A 353 5.22 -1.65 -4.77
CA TYR A 353 6.19 -2.38 -3.96
C TYR A 353 7.61 -2.21 -4.49
N ALA A 354 8.57 -2.38 -3.60
CA ALA A 354 9.96 -2.43 -3.97
C ALA A 354 10.39 -3.91 -4.01
N GLU A 355 11.13 -4.27 -5.04
CA GLU A 355 11.90 -5.50 -5.13
C GLU A 355 13.40 -5.19 -5.07
N VAL A 356 14.24 -6.22 -5.14
CA VAL A 356 15.69 -6.04 -5.12
C VAL A 356 16.12 -5.26 -6.37
N GLY A 357 16.44 -3.96 -6.17
CA GLY A 357 16.92 -3.07 -7.24
C GLY A 357 15.84 -2.46 -8.13
N GLU A 358 14.55 -2.69 -7.85
CA GLU A 358 13.45 -2.20 -8.69
C GLU A 358 12.28 -1.67 -7.87
N LEU A 359 11.67 -0.59 -8.37
CA LEU A 359 10.36 -0.12 -7.92
C LEU A 359 9.30 -0.66 -8.88
N LYS A 360 8.29 -1.34 -8.35
CA LYS A 360 7.23 -1.96 -9.15
C LYS A 360 5.85 -1.42 -8.80
N CYS A 361 5.02 -1.35 -9.82
CA CYS A 361 3.61 -1.03 -9.69
C CYS A 361 2.78 -2.00 -10.52
N SER A 362 1.70 -2.46 -9.93
CA SER A 362 0.67 -3.24 -10.60
C SER A 362 -0.69 -2.68 -10.24
N GLU A 363 -1.52 -2.42 -11.23
CA GLU A 363 -2.90 -2.01 -11.05
C GLU A 363 -3.82 -3.07 -11.64
N SER A 364 -4.80 -3.52 -10.86
CA SER A 364 -5.90 -4.34 -11.33
C SER A 364 -7.19 -3.53 -11.28
N VAL A 365 -7.85 -3.37 -12.42
CA VAL A 365 -9.11 -2.64 -12.51
C VAL A 365 -10.28 -3.62 -12.52
N HIS A 366 -11.22 -3.43 -11.61
CA HIS A 366 -12.39 -4.28 -11.45
C HIS A 366 -13.67 -3.46 -11.60
N PRO A 367 -14.31 -3.46 -12.79
CA PRO A 367 -15.58 -2.80 -13.00
C PRO A 367 -16.74 -3.66 -12.44
N PHE A 368 -17.61 -3.02 -11.69
CA PHE A 368 -18.88 -3.58 -11.21
C PHE A 368 -20.01 -2.76 -11.80
N MET A 369 -20.57 -3.22 -12.93
CA MET A 369 -21.66 -2.52 -13.60
C MET A 369 -22.99 -2.81 -12.90
N LEU A 370 -23.75 -1.75 -12.65
CA LEU A 370 -25.04 -1.83 -11.98
C LEU A 370 -26.15 -1.88 -13.05
N GLY A 371 -26.76 -3.07 -13.19
CA GLY A 371 -27.83 -3.29 -14.18
C GLY A 371 -27.39 -3.75 -15.55
N GLY A 372 -26.09 -4.09 -15.74
CA GLY A 372 -25.56 -4.59 -17.01
C GLY A 372 -24.32 -5.49 -16.85
N PRO A 373 -23.86 -6.12 -17.92
CA PRO A 373 -22.64 -6.90 -17.92
C PRO A 373 -21.39 -6.00 -17.74
N ALA A 374 -20.27 -6.60 -17.34
CA ALA A 374 -19.01 -5.84 -17.11
C ALA A 374 -18.49 -5.15 -18.38
N GLU A 375 -18.77 -5.70 -19.56
CA GLU A 375 -18.44 -5.15 -20.88
C GLU A 375 -19.14 -3.79 -21.14
N ALA A 376 -20.15 -3.43 -20.38
CA ALA A 376 -20.80 -2.14 -20.45
C ALA A 376 -19.90 -0.96 -19.97
N LEU A 377 -18.72 -1.24 -19.40
CA LEU A 377 -17.73 -0.19 -19.10
C LEU A 377 -16.99 0.28 -20.38
N GLU A 378 -16.74 -0.59 -21.35
CA GLU A 378 -15.99 -0.22 -22.56
C GLU A 378 -16.50 1.04 -23.27
N PRO A 379 -17.82 1.25 -23.41
CA PRO A 379 -18.33 2.49 -23.99
C PRO A 379 -17.97 3.73 -23.16
N ILE A 380 -17.78 3.57 -21.83
CA ILE A 380 -17.43 4.65 -20.93
C ILE A 380 -15.90 4.83 -20.88
N LEU A 381 -15.16 3.74 -20.59
CA LEU A 381 -13.70 3.72 -20.44
C LEU A 381 -13.13 2.47 -21.12
N ALA A 382 -12.64 2.63 -22.35
CA ALA A 382 -11.94 1.57 -23.06
C ALA A 382 -10.59 1.22 -22.37
N GLN A 383 -9.94 2.23 -21.79
CA GLN A 383 -8.68 2.08 -21.05
C GLN A 383 -8.85 2.60 -19.63
N PRO A 384 -9.39 1.79 -18.71
CA PRO A 384 -9.71 2.25 -17.35
C PRO A 384 -8.51 2.32 -16.39
N SER A 385 -7.33 1.83 -16.76
CA SER A 385 -6.12 1.90 -15.92
C SER A 385 -5.67 3.34 -15.69
N LEU A 386 -5.33 3.67 -14.45
CA LEU A 386 -4.86 4.98 -14.04
C LEU A 386 -3.34 5.08 -14.17
N LEU A 387 -2.61 4.03 -13.78
CA LEU A 387 -1.15 4.04 -13.67
C LEU A 387 -0.47 3.45 -14.90
N ASN A 388 -0.99 2.37 -15.45
CA ASN A 388 -0.40 1.64 -16.57
C ASN A 388 -1.41 1.50 -17.72
N PRO A 389 -1.80 2.57 -18.43
CA PRO A 389 -2.63 2.45 -19.61
C PRO A 389 -1.87 1.66 -20.68
N GLU A 390 -2.55 0.72 -21.33
CA GLU A 390 -1.99 0.07 -22.50
C GLU A 390 -1.69 1.15 -23.57
N PRO A 391 -0.58 1.01 -24.35
CA PRO A 391 -0.36 1.91 -25.45
C PRO A 391 -1.57 1.84 -26.39
N ALA A 392 -2.05 3.01 -26.82
CA ALA A 392 -3.12 3.06 -27.81
C ALA A 392 -2.72 2.19 -29.00
N ALA A 393 -3.56 1.24 -29.40
CA ALA A 393 -3.34 0.45 -30.59
C ALA A 393 -3.17 1.44 -31.77
N ALA A 394 -1.97 1.43 -32.37
CA ALA A 394 -1.59 2.33 -33.46
C ALA A 394 -2.38 1.99 -34.74
#